data_865d20e2cc92d97a93da02eb105e3bec
#
_entry.id   865d20e2cc92d97a93da02eb105e3bec
#
_cell.length_a   1.000
_cell.length_b   1.000
_cell.length_c   1.000
_cell.angle_alpha   90.00
_cell.angle_beta   90.00
_cell.angle_gamma   90.00
#
_symmetry.space_group_name_H-M   'P 1'
#
loop_
_entity.id
_entity.type
_entity.pdbx_description
1 polymer ?
#
loop_
_entity_poly.entity_id
_entity_poly.type
_entity_poly.pdbx_seq_one_letter_code
_entity_poly.pdbx_strand_id
1 'polypeptide(L)'
;MQIFLPIADLPVNMFLILAMGMAVGFVSGMFGIGGGFLMTPLLIFIGIAPAVAVASVASHIAASSFSGALNYWRRRAIDPSLALVLLCGGAIGTAAGVGLFTLLRSLGQLDLTIGLSYVALLTSVGSLMVYESARAVLRSRRGETVSIRRSGSHGWIHGLPFKMRFKRSKIYVSVIPVVAIGLIIGFVGAVMGIGGGFLLVPMLIYLLRVPTSTVIGTSMVLTLVTMTSATLLHAMTNHLVDAVLALILMVGGVIGAQFGTRAGQRISGEGLRLLLGLLIMAVGIRFAVELVIRPEDLFTIRDLGGEG
;
A
#
# COMPACT_ATOMS: atom_id res chain seq x y z
N MET A 1 -7.93 -24.56 -12.96
CA MET A 1 -6.53 -24.98 -13.14
C MET A 1 -5.82 -24.72 -11.83
N GLN A 2 -5.41 -25.79 -11.14
CA GLN A 2 -4.65 -25.67 -9.88
C GLN A 2 -3.15 -25.58 -10.21
N ILE A 3 -2.46 -24.70 -9.54
CA ILE A 3 -1.01 -24.51 -9.64
C ILE A 3 -0.44 -24.65 -8.25
N PHE A 4 0.66 -25.37 -8.13
CA PHE A 4 1.40 -25.49 -6.89
C PHE A 4 2.36 -24.29 -6.75
N LEU A 5 2.33 -23.64 -5.59
CA LEU A 5 3.22 -22.53 -5.26
C LEU A 5 4.45 -23.08 -4.53
N PRO A 6 5.67 -22.96 -5.11
CA PRO A 6 6.84 -23.64 -4.56
C PRO A 6 7.29 -23.14 -3.18
N ILE A 7 7.11 -21.84 -2.90
CA ILE A 7 7.54 -21.22 -1.63
C ILE A 7 6.38 -21.12 -0.62
N ALA A 8 5.16 -20.94 -1.10
CA ALA A 8 3.98 -20.95 -0.24
C ALA A 8 3.54 -22.38 0.18
N ASP A 9 4.06 -23.41 -0.50
CA ASP A 9 3.76 -24.83 -0.28
C ASP A 9 2.25 -25.15 -0.28
N LEU A 10 1.50 -24.52 -1.19
CA LEU A 10 0.05 -24.64 -1.29
C LEU A 10 -0.41 -24.77 -2.75
N PRO A 11 -1.37 -25.68 -3.03
CA PRO A 11 -2.08 -25.69 -4.31
C PRO A 11 -3.13 -24.59 -4.33
N VAL A 12 -3.05 -23.68 -5.31
CA VAL A 12 -4.00 -22.58 -5.47
C VAL A 12 -4.64 -22.58 -6.85
N ASN A 13 -5.82 -21.99 -6.95
CA ASN A 13 -6.48 -21.80 -8.23
C ASN A 13 -5.89 -20.57 -8.95
N MET A 14 -5.23 -20.80 -10.10
CA MET A 14 -4.60 -19.74 -10.91
C MET A 14 -5.57 -18.62 -11.25
N PHE A 15 -6.80 -18.96 -11.65
CA PHE A 15 -7.80 -17.95 -12.03
C PHE A 15 -8.24 -17.10 -10.84
N LEU A 16 -8.31 -17.69 -9.63
CA LEU A 16 -8.60 -16.95 -8.41
C LEU A 16 -7.51 -15.91 -8.13
N ILE A 17 -6.24 -16.32 -8.14
CA ILE A 17 -5.10 -15.43 -7.91
C ILE A 17 -5.04 -14.32 -8.98
N LEU A 18 -5.27 -14.67 -10.25
CA LEU A 18 -5.30 -13.69 -11.33
C LEU A 18 -6.44 -12.67 -11.15
N ALA A 19 -7.64 -13.14 -10.79
CA ALA A 19 -8.80 -12.29 -10.54
C ALA A 19 -8.57 -11.38 -9.33
N MET A 20 -7.98 -11.90 -8.25
CA MET A 20 -7.57 -11.10 -7.09
C MET A 20 -6.55 -10.04 -7.50
N GLY A 21 -5.52 -10.40 -8.28
CA GLY A 21 -4.53 -9.47 -8.82
C GLY A 21 -5.19 -8.36 -9.65
N MET A 22 -6.15 -8.72 -10.50
CA MET A 22 -6.89 -7.78 -11.35
C MET A 22 -7.78 -6.86 -10.52
N ALA A 23 -8.54 -7.38 -9.56
CA ALA A 23 -9.42 -6.59 -8.69
C ALA A 23 -8.62 -5.60 -7.84
N VAL A 24 -7.56 -6.07 -7.20
CA VAL A 24 -6.68 -5.21 -6.38
C VAL A 24 -5.90 -4.23 -7.24
N GLY A 25 -5.40 -4.65 -8.40
CA GLY A 25 -4.79 -3.77 -9.39
C GLY A 25 -5.73 -2.66 -9.86
N PHE A 26 -7.01 -2.97 -10.10
CA PHE A 26 -8.04 -2.00 -10.46
C PHE A 26 -8.21 -0.95 -9.35
N VAL A 27 -8.38 -1.38 -8.10
CA VAL A 27 -8.45 -0.49 -6.93
C VAL A 27 -7.18 0.34 -6.82
N SER A 28 -6.01 -0.28 -6.95
CA SER A 28 -4.70 0.39 -6.93
C SER A 28 -4.58 1.48 -7.99
N GLY A 29 -4.95 1.17 -9.22
CA GLY A 29 -4.92 2.11 -10.33
C GLY A 29 -5.90 3.28 -10.16
N MET A 30 -7.09 2.98 -9.62
CA MET A 30 -8.14 3.97 -9.40
C MET A 30 -7.76 4.99 -8.32
N PHE A 31 -7.16 4.54 -7.22
CA PHE A 31 -6.81 5.38 -6.07
C PHE A 31 -5.36 5.85 -6.05
N GLY A 32 -4.49 5.23 -6.84
CA GLY A 32 -3.06 5.53 -6.84
C GLY A 32 -2.29 5.08 -5.60
N ILE A 33 -2.77 4.00 -4.94
CA ILE A 33 -2.33 3.64 -3.58
C ILE A 33 -1.37 2.44 -3.57
N GLY A 34 -1.21 1.74 -4.70
CA GLY A 34 -0.32 0.58 -4.79
C GLY A 34 -0.98 -0.77 -4.47
N GLY A 35 -2.19 -0.80 -3.90
CA GLY A 35 -3.03 -2.01 -3.75
C GLY A 35 -2.59 -3.06 -2.72
N GLY A 36 -1.37 -2.98 -2.18
CA GLY A 36 -0.84 -4.01 -1.26
C GLY A 36 -1.61 -4.14 0.04
N PHE A 37 -2.24 -3.06 0.50
CA PHE A 37 -3.07 -3.08 1.71
C PHE A 37 -4.27 -4.04 1.61
N LEU A 38 -4.71 -4.38 0.41
CA LEU A 38 -5.74 -5.38 0.14
C LEU A 38 -5.15 -6.74 -0.20
N MET A 39 -4.09 -6.77 -1.03
CA MET A 39 -3.57 -8.02 -1.56
C MET A 39 -2.96 -8.89 -0.48
N THR A 40 -2.14 -8.33 0.40
CA THR A 40 -1.51 -9.11 1.47
C THR A 40 -2.55 -9.77 2.39
N PRO A 41 -3.56 -9.05 2.95
CA PRO A 41 -4.64 -9.69 3.69
C PRO A 41 -5.39 -10.76 2.89
N LEU A 42 -5.70 -10.52 1.63
CA LEU A 42 -6.41 -11.48 0.80
C LEU A 42 -5.62 -12.78 0.61
N LEU A 43 -4.29 -12.70 0.44
CA LEU A 43 -3.44 -13.87 0.34
C LEU A 43 -3.36 -14.64 1.67
N ILE A 44 -3.31 -13.92 2.79
CA ILE A 44 -3.33 -14.55 4.13
C ILE A 44 -4.66 -15.27 4.34
N PHE A 45 -5.80 -14.69 3.94
CA PHE A 45 -7.13 -15.31 4.07
C PHE A 45 -7.30 -16.60 3.24
N ILE A 46 -6.54 -16.80 2.19
CA ILE A 46 -6.53 -18.06 1.43
C ILE A 46 -5.47 -19.05 1.92
N GLY A 47 -4.80 -18.75 3.05
CA GLY A 47 -3.87 -19.67 3.73
C GLY A 47 -2.40 -19.47 3.38
N ILE A 48 -2.03 -18.45 2.60
CA ILE A 48 -0.61 -18.16 2.32
C ILE A 48 0.03 -17.53 3.57
N ALA A 49 1.17 -18.07 3.98
CA ALA A 49 1.91 -17.56 5.14
C ALA A 49 2.18 -16.04 5.02
N PRO A 50 1.97 -15.24 6.10
CA PRO A 50 2.11 -13.79 6.07
C PRO A 50 3.45 -13.33 5.50
N ALA A 51 4.53 -14.00 5.86
CA ALA A 51 5.87 -13.71 5.37
C ALA A 51 6.00 -13.83 3.83
N VAL A 52 5.46 -14.89 3.24
CA VAL A 52 5.47 -15.13 1.78
C VAL A 52 4.53 -14.15 1.07
N ALA A 53 3.36 -13.88 1.66
CA ALA A 53 2.40 -12.92 1.13
C ALA A 53 3.03 -11.53 1.01
N VAL A 54 3.65 -11.00 2.08
CA VAL A 54 4.32 -9.69 2.09
C VAL A 54 5.41 -9.60 1.03
N ALA A 55 6.31 -10.60 0.98
CA ALA A 55 7.44 -10.61 0.05
C ALA A 55 6.98 -10.68 -1.43
N SER A 56 5.99 -11.54 -1.73
CA SER A 56 5.51 -11.74 -3.10
C SER A 56 4.62 -10.59 -3.59
N VAL A 57 3.80 -9.99 -2.70
CA VAL A 57 2.93 -8.85 -3.05
C VAL A 57 3.73 -7.61 -3.41
N ALA A 58 4.93 -7.40 -2.86
CA ALA A 58 5.77 -6.27 -3.20
C ALA A 58 6.03 -6.17 -4.73
N SER A 59 6.23 -7.30 -5.41
CA SER A 59 6.41 -7.37 -6.86
C SER A 59 5.13 -7.00 -7.64
N HIS A 60 3.96 -7.47 -7.20
CA HIS A 60 2.66 -7.08 -7.75
C HIS A 60 2.43 -5.57 -7.67
N ILE A 61 2.75 -4.98 -6.50
CA ILE A 61 2.61 -3.54 -6.29
C ILE A 61 3.57 -2.76 -7.18
N ALA A 62 4.81 -3.22 -7.31
CA ALA A 62 5.78 -2.60 -8.20
C ALA A 62 5.25 -2.58 -9.65
N ALA A 63 4.76 -3.72 -10.17
CA ALA A 63 4.23 -3.83 -11.52
C ALA A 63 2.98 -2.97 -11.75
N SER A 64 2.01 -2.99 -10.84
CA SER A 64 0.81 -2.17 -10.93
C SER A 64 1.13 -0.67 -10.83
N SER A 65 2.08 -0.29 -9.96
CA SER A 65 2.55 1.08 -9.82
C SER A 65 3.33 1.57 -11.04
N PHE A 66 4.08 0.69 -11.72
CA PHE A 66 4.74 1.02 -12.99
C PHE A 66 3.72 1.41 -14.06
N SER A 67 2.67 0.60 -14.24
CA SER A 67 1.60 0.88 -15.18
C SER A 67 0.89 2.21 -14.86
N GLY A 68 0.62 2.47 -13.60
CA GLY A 68 0.02 3.73 -13.14
C GLY A 68 0.97 4.92 -13.31
N ALA A 69 2.22 4.81 -12.88
CA ALA A 69 3.23 5.86 -12.99
C ALA A 69 3.43 6.31 -14.44
N LEU A 70 3.44 5.37 -15.40
CA LEU A 70 3.57 5.67 -16.82
C LEU A 70 2.40 6.55 -17.33
N ASN A 71 1.18 6.27 -16.89
CA ASN A 71 0.00 7.07 -17.24
C ASN A 71 0.08 8.49 -16.66
N TYR A 72 0.49 8.64 -15.39
CA TYR A 72 0.63 9.96 -14.75
C TYR A 72 1.85 10.72 -15.26
N TRP A 73 2.93 10.02 -15.67
CA TRP A 73 4.09 10.62 -16.33
C TRP A 73 3.70 11.31 -17.63
N ARG A 74 2.97 10.59 -18.51
CA ARG A 74 2.47 11.13 -19.79
C ARG A 74 1.60 12.36 -19.62
N ARG A 75 0.87 12.45 -18.49
CA ARG A 75 0.00 13.60 -18.14
C ARG A 75 0.75 14.72 -17.43
N ARG A 76 2.04 14.62 -17.25
CA ARG A 76 2.86 15.56 -16.50
C ARG A 76 2.35 15.82 -15.06
N ALA A 77 1.69 14.83 -14.44
CA ALA A 77 1.13 14.90 -13.09
C ALA A 77 2.08 14.38 -12.00
N ILE A 78 3.35 14.21 -12.30
CA ILE A 78 4.40 13.81 -11.34
C ILE A 78 5.30 15.01 -11.06
N ASP A 79 5.59 15.27 -9.78
CA ASP A 79 6.62 16.24 -9.38
C ASP A 79 7.96 15.52 -9.15
N PRO A 80 8.93 15.63 -10.06
CA PRO A 80 10.19 14.90 -9.96
C PRO A 80 11.01 15.29 -8.74
N SER A 81 10.96 16.56 -8.36
CA SER A 81 11.72 17.05 -7.20
C SER A 81 11.15 16.48 -5.90
N LEU A 82 9.82 16.43 -5.77
CA LEU A 82 9.14 15.84 -4.62
C LEU A 82 9.38 14.32 -4.57
N ALA A 83 9.29 13.65 -5.74
CA ALA A 83 9.55 12.22 -5.87
C ALA A 83 10.97 11.87 -5.42
N LEU A 84 11.98 12.62 -5.87
CA LEU A 84 13.38 12.37 -5.53
C LEU A 84 13.64 12.48 -4.02
N VAL A 85 13.12 13.52 -3.38
CA VAL A 85 13.27 13.72 -1.93
C VAL A 85 12.58 12.61 -1.14
N LEU A 86 11.37 12.23 -1.55
CA LEU A 86 10.64 11.09 -0.96
C LEU A 86 11.40 9.78 -1.17
N LEU A 87 12.02 9.58 -2.34
CA LEU A 87 12.80 8.37 -2.66
C LEU A 87 14.05 8.23 -1.79
N CYS A 88 14.73 9.35 -1.48
CA CYS A 88 15.89 9.30 -0.57
C CYS A 88 15.48 8.74 0.81
N GLY A 89 14.38 9.24 1.38
CA GLY A 89 13.84 8.68 2.63
C GLY A 89 13.32 7.26 2.44
N GLY A 90 12.58 7.02 1.34
CA GLY A 90 11.97 5.74 1.03
C GLY A 90 12.97 4.60 0.89
N ALA A 91 14.11 4.83 0.25
CA ALA A 91 15.17 3.83 0.10
C ALA A 91 15.76 3.42 1.45
N ILE A 92 16.07 4.40 2.29
CA ILE A 92 16.58 4.15 3.66
C ILE A 92 15.50 3.40 4.48
N GLY A 93 14.25 3.86 4.40
CA GLY A 93 13.14 3.23 5.11
C GLY A 93 12.91 1.78 4.65
N THR A 94 12.96 1.53 3.34
CA THR A 94 12.81 0.17 2.78
C THR A 94 13.92 -0.76 3.26
N ALA A 95 15.17 -0.32 3.22
CA ALA A 95 16.29 -1.12 3.70
C ALA A 95 16.17 -1.44 5.21
N ALA A 96 15.82 -0.44 6.02
CA ALA A 96 15.57 -0.62 7.45
C ALA A 96 14.36 -1.54 7.71
N GLY A 97 13.29 -1.42 6.91
CA GLY A 97 12.09 -2.25 7.01
C GLY A 97 12.37 -3.72 6.70
N VAL A 98 13.11 -4.01 5.62
CA VAL A 98 13.53 -5.39 5.31
C VAL A 98 14.45 -5.94 6.41
N GLY A 99 15.36 -5.12 6.95
CA GLY A 99 16.20 -5.52 8.09
C GLY A 99 15.38 -5.91 9.32
N LEU A 100 14.37 -5.09 9.67
CA LEU A 100 13.45 -5.41 10.77
C LEU A 100 12.65 -6.68 10.48
N PHE A 101 12.14 -6.82 9.25
CA PHE A 101 11.41 -8.03 8.83
C PHE A 101 12.24 -9.29 9.03
N THR A 102 13.51 -9.27 8.59
CA THR A 102 14.45 -10.39 8.78
C THR A 102 14.70 -10.68 10.25
N LEU A 103 14.85 -9.65 11.08
CA LEU A 103 15.03 -9.78 12.52
C LEU A 103 13.78 -10.40 13.19
N LEU A 104 12.59 -9.89 12.90
CA LEU A 104 11.35 -10.43 13.47
C LEU A 104 11.10 -11.89 13.03
N ARG A 105 11.49 -12.22 11.80
CA ARG A 105 11.42 -13.59 11.30
C ARG A 105 12.35 -14.52 12.08
N SER A 106 13.58 -14.10 12.35
CA SER A 106 14.54 -14.90 13.13
C SER A 106 14.10 -15.10 14.59
N LEU A 107 13.29 -14.16 15.12
CA LEU A 107 12.69 -14.24 16.45
C LEU A 107 11.37 -15.02 16.49
N GLY A 108 10.84 -15.46 15.33
CA GLY A 108 9.56 -16.17 15.24
C GLY A 108 8.32 -15.30 15.52
N GLN A 109 8.47 -13.97 15.57
CA GLN A 109 7.37 -13.03 15.89
C GLN A 109 6.81 -12.29 14.69
N LEU A 110 7.23 -12.67 13.48
CA LEU A 110 6.89 -11.93 12.27
C LEU A 110 5.39 -11.94 11.97
N ASP A 111 4.75 -13.12 11.99
CA ASP A 111 3.35 -13.27 11.59
C ASP A 111 2.41 -12.52 12.54
N LEU A 112 2.67 -12.58 13.86
CA LEU A 112 1.92 -11.84 14.86
C LEU A 112 2.11 -10.33 14.69
N THR A 113 3.35 -9.89 14.42
CA THR A 113 3.65 -8.47 14.22
C THR A 113 2.97 -7.94 12.96
N ILE A 114 2.99 -8.69 11.86
CA ILE A 114 2.27 -8.33 10.63
C ILE A 114 0.78 -8.22 10.92
N GLY A 115 0.16 -9.22 11.54
CA GLY A 115 -1.27 -9.23 11.86
C GLY A 115 -1.70 -8.05 12.71
N LEU A 116 -1.03 -7.80 13.83
CA LEU A 116 -1.33 -6.66 14.71
C LEU A 116 -1.13 -5.31 14.00
N SER A 117 -0.07 -5.19 13.21
CA SER A 117 0.22 -3.97 12.46
C SER A 117 -0.86 -3.70 11.41
N TYR A 118 -1.37 -4.74 10.72
CA TYR A 118 -2.49 -4.62 9.80
C TYR A 118 -3.77 -4.16 10.49
N VAL A 119 -4.15 -4.80 11.61
CA VAL A 119 -5.33 -4.40 12.39
C VAL A 119 -5.22 -2.94 12.83
N ALA A 120 -4.11 -2.56 13.45
CA ALA A 120 -3.90 -1.21 13.95
C ALA A 120 -3.95 -0.17 12.82
N LEU A 121 -3.27 -0.45 11.70
CA LEU A 121 -3.13 0.49 10.59
C LEU A 121 -4.42 0.61 9.77
N LEU A 122 -5.04 -0.52 9.40
CA LEU A 122 -6.28 -0.49 8.60
C LEU A 122 -7.45 0.10 9.41
N THR A 123 -7.55 -0.22 10.70
CA THR A 123 -8.61 0.34 11.55
C THR A 123 -8.41 1.84 11.77
N SER A 124 -7.19 2.29 12.08
CA SER A 124 -6.92 3.71 12.32
C SER A 124 -7.10 4.55 11.06
N VAL A 125 -6.53 4.13 9.93
CA VAL A 125 -6.64 4.89 8.68
C VAL A 125 -8.03 4.76 8.07
N GLY A 126 -8.63 3.57 8.11
CA GLY A 126 -9.99 3.35 7.63
C GLY A 126 -11.01 4.20 8.39
N SER A 127 -10.96 4.22 9.73
CA SER A 127 -11.86 5.04 10.55
C SER A 127 -11.68 6.54 10.30
N LEU A 128 -10.43 7.00 10.18
CA LEU A 128 -10.14 8.40 9.86
C LEU A 128 -10.73 8.79 8.49
N MET A 129 -10.49 7.96 7.46
CA MET A 129 -10.99 8.23 6.10
C MET A 129 -12.52 8.21 6.03
N VAL A 130 -13.18 7.26 6.69
CA VAL A 130 -14.65 7.20 6.75
C VAL A 130 -15.20 8.42 7.47
N TYR A 131 -14.63 8.77 8.63
CA TYR A 131 -15.07 9.95 9.40
C TYR A 131 -14.97 11.24 8.58
N GLU A 132 -13.83 11.47 7.92
CA GLU A 132 -13.63 12.68 7.11
C GLU A 132 -14.53 12.71 5.87
N SER A 133 -14.64 11.59 5.16
CA SER A 133 -15.47 11.50 3.96
C SER A 133 -16.97 11.62 4.31
N ALA A 134 -17.43 10.99 5.37
CA ALA A 134 -18.81 11.14 5.84
C ALA A 134 -19.12 12.59 6.20
N ARG A 135 -18.20 13.25 6.90
CA ARG A 135 -18.34 14.68 7.24
C ARG A 135 -18.37 15.57 6.00
N ALA A 136 -17.55 15.28 4.97
CA ALA A 136 -17.54 16.01 3.71
C ALA A 136 -18.87 15.86 2.94
N VAL A 137 -19.37 14.62 2.83
CA VAL A 137 -20.65 14.32 2.17
C VAL A 137 -21.83 14.99 2.90
N LEU A 138 -21.86 14.95 4.23
CA LEU A 138 -22.91 15.59 5.03
C LEU A 138 -22.91 17.11 4.86
N ARG A 139 -21.73 17.75 4.82
CA ARG A 139 -21.61 19.18 4.56
C ARG A 139 -22.04 19.57 3.15
N SER A 140 -21.65 18.79 2.15
CA SER A 140 -22.08 18.99 0.76
C SER A 140 -23.60 18.91 0.62
N ARG A 141 -24.27 17.97 1.32
CA ARG A 141 -25.74 17.88 1.33
C ARG A 141 -26.41 19.05 2.05
N ARG A 142 -25.74 19.73 2.97
CA ARG A 142 -26.27 20.92 3.67
C ARG A 142 -26.05 22.23 2.89
N GLY A 143 -25.51 22.17 1.66
CA GLY A 143 -25.28 23.36 0.84
C GLY A 143 -24.16 24.26 1.35
N GLU A 144 -23.39 23.82 2.37
CA GLU A 144 -22.24 24.57 2.83
C GLU A 144 -21.16 24.45 1.75
N THR A 145 -20.86 25.58 1.10
CA THR A 145 -19.69 25.65 0.20
C THR A 145 -18.47 25.25 0.99
N VAL A 146 -17.81 24.17 0.53
CA VAL A 146 -16.53 23.75 1.09
C VAL A 146 -15.56 24.92 0.93
N SER A 147 -15.46 25.72 1.96
CA SER A 147 -14.44 26.76 2.05
C SER A 147 -13.10 26.02 1.89
N ILE A 148 -12.45 26.27 0.75
CA ILE A 148 -11.05 25.88 0.54
C ILE A 148 -10.30 26.61 1.65
N ARG A 149 -10.07 25.90 2.75
CA ARG A 149 -9.36 26.44 3.91
C ARG A 149 -8.00 26.92 3.41
N ARG A 150 -7.89 28.25 3.25
CA ARG A 150 -6.68 28.92 2.76
C ARG A 150 -5.46 28.37 3.50
N SER A 151 -4.47 28.03 2.72
CA SER A 151 -3.13 27.64 3.17
C SER A 151 -2.52 28.79 3.98
N GLY A 152 -2.69 28.75 5.28
CA GLY A 152 -2.18 29.80 6.14
C GLY A 152 -2.44 29.48 7.62
N SER A 153 -1.53 28.76 8.20
CA SER A 153 -1.14 28.69 9.61
C SER A 153 -0.81 27.27 10.06
N HIS A 154 0.39 26.82 9.78
CA HIS A 154 1.00 25.73 10.55
C HIS A 154 2.44 26.13 10.86
N GLY A 155 2.62 26.80 11.97
CA GLY A 155 3.89 27.34 12.44
C GLY A 155 5.01 26.32 12.67
N TRP A 156 4.71 25.01 12.71
CA TRP A 156 5.71 23.99 13.01
C TRP A 156 6.52 23.56 11.79
N ILE A 157 5.86 23.33 10.65
CA ILE A 157 6.53 22.89 9.41
C ILE A 157 7.29 24.06 8.74
N HIS A 158 6.82 25.28 8.94
CA HIS A 158 7.46 26.47 8.38
C HIS A 158 8.69 26.96 9.16
N GLY A 159 8.92 26.47 10.37
CA GLY A 159 10.10 26.80 11.20
C GLY A 159 11.36 26.02 10.86
N LEU A 160 11.25 24.90 10.10
CA LEU A 160 12.37 24.01 9.82
C LEU A 160 13.32 24.57 8.74
N PRO A 161 14.65 24.35 8.87
CA PRO A 161 15.64 24.69 7.86
C PRO A 161 15.48 23.83 6.57
N PHE A 162 16.28 24.14 5.54
CA PHE A 162 16.30 23.45 4.23
C PHE A 162 14.97 23.50 3.47
N LYS A 163 14.41 24.70 3.31
CA LYS A 163 13.18 24.92 2.53
C LYS A 163 13.44 24.76 1.04
N MET A 164 12.64 23.94 0.38
CA MET A 164 12.71 23.70 -1.06
C MET A 164 11.36 24.02 -1.73
N ARG A 165 11.42 24.58 -2.94
CA ARG A 165 10.23 24.87 -3.72
C ARG A 165 9.93 23.75 -4.70
N PHE A 166 8.84 23.06 -4.50
CA PHE A 166 8.34 22.01 -5.39
C PHE A 166 7.41 22.64 -6.44
N LYS A 167 7.94 22.86 -7.64
CA LYS A 167 7.28 23.70 -8.67
C LYS A 167 5.94 23.15 -9.13
N ARG A 168 5.83 21.82 -9.33
CA ARG A 168 4.59 21.18 -9.81
C ARG A 168 3.56 20.99 -8.70
N SER A 169 4.00 20.70 -7.51
CA SER A 169 3.16 20.58 -6.31
C SER A 169 2.73 21.95 -5.76
N LYS A 170 3.33 23.04 -6.24
CA LYS A 170 3.08 24.42 -5.80
C LYS A 170 3.22 24.63 -4.29
N ILE A 171 4.10 23.88 -3.65
CA ILE A 171 4.36 23.95 -2.21
C ILE A 171 5.79 24.45 -1.95
N TYR A 172 5.94 25.13 -0.80
CA TYR A 172 7.23 25.57 -0.28
C TYR A 172 7.35 25.07 1.14
N VAL A 173 8.08 23.96 1.32
CA VAL A 173 8.21 23.25 2.60
C VAL A 173 9.65 22.80 2.81
N SER A 174 9.99 22.49 4.07
CA SER A 174 11.28 21.89 4.40
C SER A 174 11.41 20.49 3.79
N VAL A 175 12.62 20.13 3.41
CA VAL A 175 12.98 18.79 2.91
C VAL A 175 12.84 17.72 4.02
N ILE A 176 13.07 18.10 5.28
CA ILE A 176 13.09 17.18 6.43
C ILE A 176 11.78 16.41 6.58
N PRO A 177 10.58 17.02 6.69
CA PRO A 177 9.33 16.28 6.80
C PRO A 177 9.02 15.44 5.55
N VAL A 178 9.48 15.86 4.37
CA VAL A 178 9.29 15.08 3.14
C VAL A 178 10.12 13.79 3.17
N VAL A 179 11.40 13.88 3.57
CA VAL A 179 12.28 12.71 3.76
C VAL A 179 11.72 11.81 4.85
N ALA A 180 11.26 12.36 5.98
CA ALA A 180 10.67 11.59 7.07
C ALA A 180 9.42 10.82 6.62
N ILE A 181 8.54 11.43 5.81
CA ILE A 181 7.41 10.75 5.20
C ILE A 181 7.88 9.61 4.30
N GLY A 182 8.85 9.87 3.43
CA GLY A 182 9.43 8.84 2.57
C GLY A 182 9.97 7.65 3.37
N LEU A 183 10.72 7.93 4.45
CA LEU A 183 11.31 6.94 5.34
C LEU A 183 10.23 6.07 6.01
N ILE A 184 9.22 6.69 6.62
CA ILE A 184 8.12 5.97 7.28
C ILE A 184 7.41 5.07 6.26
N ILE A 185 7.16 5.58 5.07
CA ILE A 185 6.43 4.85 4.01
C ILE A 185 7.25 3.70 3.46
N GLY A 186 8.54 3.89 3.19
CA GLY A 186 9.42 2.82 2.76
C GLY A 186 9.54 1.72 3.81
N PHE A 187 9.67 2.11 5.07
CA PHE A 187 9.76 1.21 6.22
C PHE A 187 8.49 0.36 6.37
N VAL A 188 7.33 1.01 6.53
CA VAL A 188 6.04 0.33 6.69
C VAL A 188 5.70 -0.51 5.45
N GLY A 189 5.97 0.02 4.26
CA GLY A 189 5.77 -0.68 3.00
C GLY A 189 6.56 -1.98 2.89
N ALA A 190 7.82 -1.97 3.34
CA ALA A 190 8.68 -3.15 3.30
C ALA A 190 8.33 -4.19 4.37
N VAL A 191 7.97 -3.76 5.59
CA VAL A 191 7.59 -4.68 6.68
C VAL A 191 6.25 -5.35 6.41
N MET A 192 5.27 -4.59 5.89
CA MET A 192 3.88 -5.07 5.76
C MET A 192 3.48 -5.43 4.32
N GLY A 193 4.29 -5.12 3.31
CA GLY A 193 3.90 -5.34 1.92
C GLY A 193 2.71 -4.48 1.45
N ILE A 194 2.50 -3.30 2.05
CA ILE A 194 1.34 -2.44 1.75
C ILE A 194 1.58 -1.57 0.51
N GLY A 195 2.84 -1.33 0.16
CA GLY A 195 3.20 -0.49 -0.98
C GLY A 195 3.21 1.01 -0.69
N GLY A 196 3.05 1.41 0.56
CA GLY A 196 3.25 2.79 1.02
C GLY A 196 2.31 3.86 0.46
N GLY A 197 1.81 3.72 -0.76
CA GLY A 197 0.93 4.70 -1.40
C GLY A 197 -0.35 4.98 -0.61
N PHE A 198 -0.85 3.98 0.06
CA PHE A 198 -2.00 4.04 0.95
C PHE A 198 -1.83 5.08 2.10
N LEU A 199 -0.65 5.13 2.72
CA LEU A 199 -0.31 6.12 3.74
C LEU A 199 0.16 7.44 3.14
N LEU A 200 0.88 7.38 2.03
CA LEU A 200 1.46 8.56 1.39
C LEU A 200 0.39 9.54 0.93
N VAL A 201 -0.69 9.03 0.30
CA VAL A 201 -1.76 9.89 -0.23
C VAL A 201 -2.39 10.75 0.87
N PRO A 202 -2.89 10.20 2.00
CA PRO A 202 -3.38 11.04 3.08
C PRO A 202 -2.28 11.92 3.70
N MET A 203 -1.07 11.43 3.90
CA MET A 203 0.01 12.23 4.48
C MET A 203 0.37 13.45 3.61
N LEU A 204 0.49 13.30 2.31
CA LEU A 204 0.80 14.43 1.43
C LEU A 204 -0.37 15.41 1.31
N ILE A 205 -1.62 14.94 1.33
CA ILE A 205 -2.80 15.80 1.23
C ILE A 205 -3.03 16.56 2.54
N TYR A 206 -2.98 15.88 3.68
CA TYR A 206 -3.35 16.49 4.97
C TYR A 206 -2.19 17.22 5.62
N LEU A 207 -0.97 16.68 5.53
CA LEU A 207 0.21 17.26 6.16
C LEU A 207 0.86 18.33 5.30
N LEU A 208 1.05 18.08 3.99
CA LEU A 208 1.76 18.98 3.07
C LEU A 208 0.82 19.74 2.13
N ARG A 209 -0.48 19.44 2.11
CA ARG A 209 -1.52 20.09 1.27
C ARG A 209 -1.18 20.10 -0.22
N VAL A 210 -0.58 19.04 -0.70
CA VAL A 210 -0.27 18.86 -2.12
C VAL A 210 -1.56 18.58 -2.92
N PRO A 211 -1.71 19.11 -4.14
CA PRO A 211 -2.86 18.81 -5.01
C PRO A 211 -2.98 17.31 -5.28
N THR A 212 -4.19 16.75 -5.14
CA THR A 212 -4.45 15.29 -5.21
C THR A 212 -3.91 14.65 -6.49
N SER A 213 -4.02 15.32 -7.64
CA SER A 213 -3.52 14.78 -8.92
C SER A 213 -2.00 14.56 -8.92
N THR A 214 -1.25 15.49 -8.33
CA THR A 214 0.22 15.40 -8.22
C THR A 214 0.63 14.39 -7.15
N VAL A 215 -0.15 14.28 -6.06
CA VAL A 215 0.07 13.28 -5.02
C VAL A 215 0.02 11.89 -5.60
N ILE A 216 -1.05 11.55 -6.32
CA ILE A 216 -1.25 10.20 -6.88
C ILE A 216 -0.11 9.82 -7.83
N GLY A 217 0.26 10.71 -8.76
CA GLY A 217 1.36 10.44 -9.68
C GLY A 217 2.71 10.27 -8.99
N THR A 218 3.00 11.11 -8.00
CA THR A 218 4.26 11.07 -7.24
C THR A 218 4.31 9.85 -6.31
N SER A 219 3.18 9.47 -5.70
CA SER A 219 3.10 8.26 -4.87
C SER A 219 3.37 6.99 -5.66
N MET A 220 2.86 6.90 -6.89
CA MET A 220 3.13 5.72 -7.74
C MET A 220 4.61 5.56 -8.09
N VAL A 221 5.34 6.67 -8.29
CA VAL A 221 6.80 6.61 -8.53
C VAL A 221 7.53 6.15 -7.27
N LEU A 222 7.18 6.70 -6.11
CA LEU A 222 7.79 6.26 -4.85
C LEU A 222 7.52 4.77 -4.61
N THR A 223 6.25 4.37 -4.72
CA THR A 223 5.84 2.97 -4.50
C THR A 223 6.51 2.02 -5.50
N LEU A 224 6.63 2.40 -6.77
CA LEU A 224 7.35 1.60 -7.77
C LEU A 224 8.78 1.32 -7.30
N VAL A 225 9.53 2.35 -6.97
CA VAL A 225 10.96 2.19 -6.63
C VAL A 225 11.12 1.47 -5.29
N THR A 226 10.37 1.86 -4.26
CA THR A 226 10.47 1.22 -2.93
C THR A 226 10.05 -0.24 -2.96
N MET A 227 8.99 -0.59 -3.70
CA MET A 227 8.53 -1.98 -3.78
C MET A 227 9.39 -2.85 -4.67
N THR A 228 9.99 -2.30 -5.75
CA THR A 228 11.01 -3.00 -6.52
C THR A 228 12.23 -3.29 -5.63
N SER A 229 12.69 -2.30 -4.86
CA SER A 229 13.79 -2.48 -3.92
C SER A 229 13.45 -3.51 -2.82
N ALA A 230 12.23 -3.45 -2.27
CA ALA A 230 11.75 -4.40 -1.26
C ALA A 230 11.71 -5.83 -1.84
N THR A 231 11.17 -6.02 -3.06
CA THR A 231 11.15 -7.33 -3.73
C THR A 231 12.55 -7.89 -3.90
N LEU A 232 13.50 -7.09 -4.40
CA LEU A 232 14.88 -7.52 -4.59
C LEU A 232 15.53 -7.88 -3.24
N LEU A 233 15.39 -7.04 -2.23
CA LEU A 233 15.94 -7.30 -0.91
C LEU A 233 15.32 -8.54 -0.28
N HIS A 234 14.00 -8.72 -0.30
CA HIS A 234 13.35 -9.93 0.20
C HIS A 234 13.74 -11.20 -0.57
N ALA A 235 13.93 -11.09 -1.89
CA ALA A 235 14.40 -12.22 -2.70
C ALA A 235 15.84 -12.63 -2.33
N MET A 236 16.72 -11.63 -2.11
CA MET A 236 18.14 -11.88 -1.82
C MET A 236 18.40 -12.29 -0.36
N THR A 237 17.68 -11.68 0.61
CA THR A 237 17.94 -11.89 2.05
C THR A 237 17.04 -12.95 2.67
N ASN A 238 15.77 -12.99 2.28
CA ASN A 238 14.76 -13.82 2.94
C ASN A 238 14.37 -15.06 2.13
N HIS A 239 14.61 -15.07 0.81
CA HIS A 239 14.21 -16.14 -0.12
C HIS A 239 12.72 -16.50 -0.06
N LEU A 240 11.84 -15.49 0.17
CA LEU A 240 10.41 -15.67 0.41
C LEU A 240 9.54 -15.23 -0.78
N VAL A 241 10.15 -14.72 -1.85
CA VAL A 241 9.40 -14.27 -3.03
C VAL A 241 9.03 -15.47 -3.89
N ASP A 242 7.77 -15.88 -3.85
CA ASP A 242 7.26 -16.92 -4.75
C ASP A 242 7.10 -16.34 -6.16
N ALA A 243 7.95 -16.80 -7.08
CA ALA A 243 8.01 -16.27 -8.45
C ALA A 243 6.72 -16.56 -9.24
N VAL A 244 6.10 -17.72 -9.03
CA VAL A 244 4.87 -18.12 -9.73
C VAL A 244 3.72 -17.24 -9.27
N LEU A 245 3.56 -17.10 -7.96
CA LEU A 245 2.56 -16.21 -7.35
C LEU A 245 2.77 -14.77 -7.82
N ALA A 246 4.01 -14.28 -7.75
CA ALA A 246 4.38 -12.94 -8.14
C ALA A 246 4.01 -12.63 -9.61
N LEU A 247 4.35 -13.54 -10.54
CA LEU A 247 4.04 -13.36 -11.96
C LEU A 247 2.55 -13.30 -12.25
N ILE A 248 1.75 -14.21 -11.65
CA ILE A 248 0.30 -14.23 -11.85
C ILE A 248 -0.33 -12.94 -11.31
N LEU A 249 0.10 -12.51 -10.12
CA LEU A 249 -0.36 -11.27 -9.50
C LEU A 249 0.07 -10.03 -10.30
N MET A 250 1.28 -9.99 -10.85
CA MET A 250 1.76 -8.91 -11.70
C MET A 250 0.90 -8.76 -12.96
N VAL A 251 0.62 -9.86 -13.66
CA VAL A 251 -0.20 -9.84 -14.87
C VAL A 251 -1.60 -9.31 -14.54
N GLY A 252 -2.26 -9.86 -13.52
CA GLY A 252 -3.56 -9.38 -13.06
C GLY A 252 -3.52 -7.91 -12.64
N GLY A 253 -2.51 -7.55 -11.84
CA GLY A 253 -2.33 -6.20 -11.33
C GLY A 253 -2.14 -5.13 -12.41
N VAL A 254 -1.31 -5.41 -13.41
CA VAL A 254 -1.07 -4.48 -14.54
C VAL A 254 -2.35 -4.27 -15.35
N ILE A 255 -3.05 -5.35 -15.67
CA ILE A 255 -4.32 -5.28 -16.40
C ILE A 255 -5.34 -4.49 -15.58
N GLY A 256 -5.54 -4.85 -14.32
CA GLY A 256 -6.45 -4.16 -13.41
C GLY A 256 -6.12 -2.68 -13.26
N ALA A 257 -4.85 -2.33 -13.05
CA ALA A 257 -4.41 -0.96 -12.87
C ALA A 257 -4.67 -0.07 -14.09
N GLN A 258 -4.56 -0.61 -15.31
CA GLN A 258 -4.89 0.14 -16.53
C GLN A 258 -6.37 0.51 -16.61
N PHE A 259 -7.27 -0.42 -16.27
CA PHE A 259 -8.70 -0.12 -16.20
C PHE A 259 -9.03 0.80 -15.01
N GLY A 260 -8.41 0.56 -13.85
CA GLY A 260 -8.59 1.37 -12.65
C GLY A 260 -8.22 2.83 -12.84
N THR A 261 -7.07 3.11 -13.48
CA THR A 261 -6.64 4.49 -13.77
C THR A 261 -7.61 5.24 -14.68
N ARG A 262 -8.28 4.55 -15.59
CA ARG A 262 -9.34 5.16 -16.45
C ARG A 262 -10.63 5.40 -15.67
N ALA A 263 -11.03 4.44 -14.83
CA ALA A 263 -12.26 4.53 -14.03
C ALA A 263 -12.17 5.63 -12.95
N GLY A 264 -11.03 5.73 -12.27
CA GLY A 264 -10.79 6.73 -11.21
C GLY A 264 -10.94 8.18 -11.65
N GLN A 265 -10.82 8.45 -12.98
CA GLN A 265 -10.99 9.80 -13.53
C GLN A 265 -12.45 10.23 -13.68
N ARG A 266 -13.38 9.27 -13.66
CA ARG A 266 -14.82 9.53 -13.85
C ARG A 266 -15.56 9.69 -12.53
N ILE A 267 -14.95 9.35 -11.41
CA ILE A 267 -15.59 9.35 -10.09
C ILE A 267 -15.16 10.61 -9.33
N SER A 268 -16.10 11.23 -8.62
CA SER A 268 -15.80 12.37 -7.75
C SER A 268 -14.83 11.96 -6.63
N GLY A 269 -13.83 12.80 -6.34
CA GLY A 269 -12.79 12.48 -5.36
C GLY A 269 -13.32 12.18 -3.95
N GLU A 270 -14.46 12.76 -3.57
CA GLU A 270 -15.08 12.54 -2.25
C GLU A 270 -15.75 11.15 -2.16
N GLY A 271 -16.53 10.77 -3.18
CA GLY A 271 -17.15 9.44 -3.24
C GLY A 271 -16.09 8.31 -3.30
N LEU A 272 -15.01 8.57 -4.02
CA LEU A 272 -13.89 7.66 -4.12
C LEU A 272 -13.22 7.41 -2.76
N ARG A 273 -12.97 8.49 -1.98
CA ARG A 273 -12.39 8.40 -0.64
C ARG A 273 -13.28 7.65 0.35
N LEU A 274 -14.60 7.88 0.28
CA LEU A 274 -15.54 7.17 1.14
C LEU A 274 -15.56 5.68 0.84
N LEU A 275 -15.63 5.31 -0.45
CA LEU A 275 -15.59 3.91 -0.89
C LEU A 275 -14.30 3.22 -0.43
N LEU A 276 -13.17 3.90 -0.60
CA LEU A 276 -11.88 3.39 -0.14
C LEU A 276 -11.85 3.21 1.39
N GLY A 277 -12.29 4.22 2.13
CA GLY A 277 -12.34 4.15 3.60
C GLY A 277 -13.20 2.99 4.11
N LEU A 278 -14.37 2.76 3.48
CA LEU A 278 -15.24 1.63 3.80
C LEU A 278 -14.59 0.29 3.49
N LEU A 279 -13.92 0.19 2.33
CA LEU A 279 -13.22 -1.03 1.93
C LEU A 279 -12.08 -1.37 2.90
N ILE A 280 -11.27 -0.37 3.27
CA ILE A 280 -10.18 -0.52 4.23
C ILE A 280 -10.72 -0.96 5.59
N MET A 281 -11.79 -0.33 6.06
CA MET A 281 -12.39 -0.66 7.34
C MET A 281 -12.97 -2.07 7.34
N ALA A 282 -13.62 -2.50 6.25
CA ALA A 282 -14.15 -3.85 6.12
C ALA A 282 -13.03 -4.91 6.21
N VAL A 283 -11.91 -4.69 5.51
CA VAL A 283 -10.73 -5.59 5.56
C VAL A 283 -10.10 -5.56 6.95
N GLY A 284 -9.98 -4.40 7.58
CA GLY A 284 -9.43 -4.25 8.93
C GLY A 284 -10.27 -4.97 9.99
N ILE A 285 -11.59 -4.85 9.92
CA ILE A 285 -12.52 -5.57 10.83
C ILE A 285 -12.39 -7.07 10.62
N ARG A 286 -12.37 -7.55 9.38
CA ARG A 286 -12.20 -8.97 9.10
C ARG A 286 -10.89 -9.50 9.67
N PHE A 287 -9.81 -8.76 9.50
CA PHE A 287 -8.50 -9.14 10.03
C PHE A 287 -8.49 -9.16 11.57
N ALA A 288 -9.15 -8.19 12.21
CA ALA A 288 -9.31 -8.15 13.67
C ALA A 288 -10.12 -9.35 14.20
N VAL A 289 -11.19 -9.71 13.49
CA VAL A 289 -12.02 -10.87 13.82
C VAL A 289 -11.22 -12.16 13.71
N GLU A 290 -10.44 -12.34 12.65
CA GLU A 290 -9.60 -13.52 12.43
C GLU A 290 -8.49 -13.67 13.48
N LEU A 291 -7.94 -12.55 13.96
CA LEU A 291 -6.93 -12.55 15.02
C LEU A 291 -7.51 -12.93 16.40
N VAL A 292 -8.81 -12.65 16.63
CA VAL A 292 -9.48 -12.92 17.90
C VAL A 292 -10.13 -14.31 17.94
N ILE A 293 -10.60 -14.79 16.78
CA ILE A 293 -11.18 -16.14 16.68
C ILE A 293 -10.02 -17.14 16.76
N ARG A 294 -10.07 -18.01 17.77
CA ARG A 294 -9.11 -19.11 17.91
C ARG A 294 -9.19 -19.98 16.64
N PRO A 295 -8.05 -20.34 16.03
CA PRO A 295 -8.06 -21.37 14.99
C PRO A 295 -8.66 -22.64 15.54
N GLU A 296 -9.58 -23.27 14.79
CA GLU A 296 -10.23 -24.52 15.17
C GLU A 296 -9.21 -25.67 15.36
N ASP A 297 -8.05 -25.56 14.67
CA ASP A 297 -6.95 -26.52 14.75
C ASP A 297 -5.74 -25.91 15.45
N LEU A 298 -5.67 -26.07 16.78
CA LEU A 298 -4.51 -25.66 17.61
C LEU A 298 -3.27 -26.53 17.35
N PHE A 299 -3.43 -27.73 16.78
CA PHE A 299 -2.36 -28.68 16.48
C PHE A 299 -2.75 -29.52 15.25
N THR A 300 -2.47 -29.06 14.05
CA THR A 300 -2.36 -29.96 12.92
C THR A 300 -1.00 -30.67 12.99
N ILE A 301 -0.93 -31.76 13.72
CA ILE A 301 0.09 -32.77 13.47
C ILE A 301 -0.31 -33.34 12.11
N ARG A 302 0.38 -32.88 11.06
CA ARG A 302 0.32 -33.59 9.78
C ARG A 302 0.92 -34.96 10.06
N ASP A 303 0.08 -35.97 10.09
CA ASP A 303 0.54 -37.37 10.05
C ASP A 303 1.47 -37.46 8.85
N LEU A 304 2.76 -37.57 9.12
CA LEU A 304 3.73 -38.06 8.16
C LEU A 304 3.38 -39.53 8.00
N GLY A 305 2.24 -39.75 7.33
CA GLY A 305 1.56 -41.01 7.19
C GLY A 305 2.45 -42.04 6.60
N GLY A 306 2.54 -43.09 7.36
CA GLY A 306 3.08 -44.32 6.96
C GLY A 306 2.61 -44.76 5.58
N GLU A 307 3.55 -44.92 4.69
CA GLU A 307 3.46 -45.80 3.55
C GLU A 307 3.47 -47.22 4.10
N GLY A 308 2.37 -47.95 3.85
CA GLY A 308 2.33 -49.35 3.75
C GLY A 308 2.29 -49.75 2.28
#